data_a6be30e162d29d042a7360d9ecf9dec4
#
_entry.id   a6be30e162d29d042a7360d9ecf9dec4
#
_cell.length_a   1.000
_cell.length_b   1.000
_cell.length_c   1.000
_cell.angle_alpha   90.00
_cell.angle_beta   90.00
_cell.angle_gamma   90.00
#
_symmetry.space_group_name_H-M   'P 1'
#
loop_
_entity.id
_entity.type
_entity.pdbx_description
1 polymer ?
#
loop_
_entity_poly.entity_id
_entity_poly.type
_entity_poly.pdbx_seq_one_letter_code
_entity_poly.pdbx_strand_id
1 'polypeptide(L)'
;MLRNKFTHIIVFLIGFSAFSQVNFTTKLSKNQLGLNERVKVEFSVDKDGDNFIPPTFENFRIVGGPSQSIRNSWINGKRSYSKTYSYFLSPIEKGSFEIGQASIEVDGEIYKTLPVTIIVTSAVDKPTNPNDPNYIADKKIHLVAELSNKSPFINEAVSVTYKSVSYTHLTLPTTTI
;
A
#
# COMPACT_ATOMS: atom_id res chain seq x y z
N MET A 1 -51.11 12.02 -40.06
CA MET A 1 -50.66 10.75 -39.41
C MET A 1 -49.15 10.79 -39.06
N LEU A 2 -48.56 11.97 -38.75
CA LEU A 2 -47.12 12.13 -38.43
C LEU A 2 -46.85 12.58 -36.95
N ARG A 3 -47.88 12.79 -36.14
CA ARG A 3 -47.73 13.40 -34.80
C ARG A 3 -47.39 12.42 -33.69
N ASN A 4 -47.58 11.11 -33.86
CA ASN A 4 -47.35 10.09 -32.83
C ASN A 4 -45.96 9.42 -32.88
N LYS A 5 -45.18 9.65 -33.94
CA LYS A 5 -43.82 9.05 -34.00
C LYS A 5 -42.75 9.87 -33.28
N PHE A 6 -42.99 11.15 -33.03
CA PHE A 6 -42.04 12.03 -32.31
C PHE A 6 -42.05 11.79 -30.78
N THR A 7 -43.19 11.37 -30.24
CA THR A 7 -43.33 11.15 -28.78
C THR A 7 -42.56 9.94 -28.29
N HIS A 8 -42.32 8.90 -29.11
CA HIS A 8 -41.59 7.69 -28.75
C HIS A 8 -40.08 7.85 -28.78
N ILE A 9 -39.55 8.83 -29.49
CA ILE A 9 -38.11 9.14 -29.58
C ILE A 9 -37.64 9.88 -28.33
N ILE A 10 -38.47 10.70 -27.70
CA ILE A 10 -38.15 11.48 -26.50
C ILE A 10 -38.08 10.58 -25.26
N VAL A 11 -38.88 9.51 -25.18
CA VAL A 11 -38.88 8.59 -24.04
C VAL A 11 -37.62 7.70 -23.97
N PHE A 12 -36.94 7.46 -25.10
CA PHE A 12 -35.74 6.61 -25.14
C PHE A 12 -34.44 7.34 -24.73
N LEU A 13 -34.46 8.66 -24.60
CA LEU A 13 -33.28 9.49 -24.28
C LEU A 13 -33.05 9.75 -22.77
N ILE A 14 -33.95 9.26 -21.89
CA ILE A 14 -33.90 9.57 -20.45
C ILE A 14 -33.17 8.49 -19.62
N GLY A 15 -32.61 7.45 -20.23
CA GLY A 15 -32.17 6.23 -19.54
C GLY A 15 -30.68 6.05 -19.28
N PHE A 16 -29.79 6.98 -19.62
CA PHE A 16 -28.36 6.82 -19.32
C PHE A 16 -27.89 7.79 -18.22
N SER A 17 -28.31 7.52 -16.98
CA SER A 17 -27.55 8.03 -15.84
C SER A 17 -26.22 7.28 -15.82
N ALA A 18 -25.15 7.93 -16.28
CA ALA A 18 -23.80 7.43 -16.10
C ALA A 18 -23.46 7.51 -14.59
N PHE A 19 -23.76 6.46 -13.84
CA PHE A 19 -23.25 6.33 -12.49
C PHE A 19 -21.73 6.28 -12.59
N SER A 20 -21.06 7.27 -12.03
CA SER A 20 -19.61 7.24 -11.84
C SER A 20 -19.27 6.05 -10.94
N GLN A 21 -18.88 4.95 -11.55
CA GLN A 21 -18.54 3.72 -10.85
C GLN A 21 -17.41 3.98 -9.85
N VAL A 22 -17.63 3.64 -8.58
CA VAL A 22 -16.60 3.67 -7.55
C VAL A 22 -15.57 2.59 -7.86
N ASN A 23 -14.31 2.97 -7.92
CA ASN A 23 -13.22 2.04 -8.15
C ASN A 23 -12.53 1.73 -6.81
N PHE A 24 -12.81 0.54 -6.26
CA PHE A 24 -12.21 0.05 -5.03
C PHE A 24 -11.41 -1.21 -5.31
N THR A 25 -10.09 -1.14 -5.13
CA THR A 25 -9.15 -2.17 -5.58
C THR A 25 -8.17 -2.58 -4.50
N THR A 26 -7.72 -3.84 -4.57
CA THR A 26 -6.59 -4.38 -3.80
C THR A 26 -5.34 -4.42 -4.67
N LYS A 27 -4.21 -3.95 -4.14
CA LYS A 27 -2.90 -4.01 -4.78
C LYS A 27 -1.87 -4.62 -3.85
N LEU A 28 -1.06 -5.52 -4.39
CA LEU A 28 0.08 -6.13 -3.71
C LEU A 28 1.38 -5.51 -4.20
N SER A 29 2.36 -5.32 -3.31
CA SER A 29 3.72 -4.92 -3.72
C SER A 29 4.42 -6.02 -4.51
N LYS A 30 4.07 -7.28 -4.26
CA LYS A 30 4.48 -8.49 -4.98
C LYS A 30 3.45 -9.59 -4.77
N ASN A 31 3.28 -10.47 -5.77
CA ASN A 31 2.36 -11.61 -5.72
C ASN A 31 3.05 -12.92 -5.31
N GLN A 32 4.38 -12.92 -5.22
CA GLN A 32 5.19 -14.03 -4.75
C GLN A 32 6.25 -13.52 -3.78
N LEU A 33 6.45 -14.24 -2.66
CA LEU A 33 7.45 -13.88 -1.65
C LEU A 33 7.95 -15.11 -0.91
N GLY A 34 9.14 -14.99 -0.34
CA GLY A 34 9.70 -15.99 0.56
C GLY A 34 9.13 -15.90 1.97
N LEU A 35 9.21 -16.99 2.73
CA LEU A 35 8.70 -17.08 4.10
C LEU A 35 9.29 -16.03 5.05
N ASN A 36 10.51 -15.55 4.77
CA ASN A 36 11.22 -14.52 5.53
C ASN A 36 11.03 -13.09 4.97
N GLU A 37 10.20 -12.92 3.98
CA GLU A 37 9.92 -11.62 3.39
C GLU A 37 8.59 -11.03 3.88
N ARG A 38 8.33 -9.80 3.49
CA ARG A 38 7.09 -9.08 3.78
C ARG A 38 6.45 -8.60 2.49
N VAL A 39 5.13 -8.50 2.50
CA VAL A 39 4.35 -7.93 1.41
C VAL A 39 3.54 -6.74 1.93
N LYS A 40 3.48 -5.67 1.14
CA LYS A 40 2.58 -4.56 1.38
C LYS A 40 1.28 -4.83 0.62
N VAL A 41 0.16 -4.74 1.33
CA VAL A 41 -1.19 -4.82 0.76
C VAL A 41 -1.82 -3.46 0.87
N GLU A 42 -2.35 -2.95 -0.23
CA GLU A 42 -2.99 -1.65 -0.33
C GLU A 42 -4.42 -1.81 -0.84
N PHE A 43 -5.37 -1.23 -0.10
CA PHE A 43 -6.77 -1.12 -0.49
C PHE A 43 -7.03 0.34 -0.86
N SER A 44 -7.34 0.61 -2.12
CA SER A 44 -7.44 1.97 -2.64
C SER A 44 -8.80 2.22 -3.26
N VAL A 45 -9.45 3.31 -2.85
CA VAL A 45 -10.73 3.79 -3.39
C VAL A 45 -10.54 5.18 -3.99
N ASP A 46 -11.23 5.46 -5.10
CA ASP A 46 -11.16 6.73 -5.83
C ASP A 46 -12.19 7.77 -5.38
N LYS A 47 -12.92 7.46 -4.32
CA LYS A 47 -13.93 8.32 -3.67
C LYS A 47 -13.64 8.45 -2.18
N ASP A 48 -14.23 9.45 -1.56
CA ASP A 48 -14.22 9.55 -0.09
C ASP A 48 -15.20 8.54 0.49
N GLY A 49 -14.66 7.51 1.12
CA GLY A 49 -15.43 6.42 1.72
C GLY A 49 -15.07 6.26 3.20
N ASP A 50 -16.05 5.76 3.95
CA ASP A 50 -15.95 5.52 5.38
C ASP A 50 -16.16 4.04 5.72
N ASN A 51 -16.14 3.68 6.99
CA ASN A 51 -16.43 2.33 7.47
C ASN A 51 -15.63 1.24 6.74
N PHE A 52 -14.31 1.51 6.51
CA PHE A 52 -13.42 0.52 5.90
C PHE A 52 -13.25 -0.70 6.81
N ILE A 53 -13.52 -1.89 6.26
CA ILE A 53 -13.34 -3.18 6.93
C ILE A 53 -12.33 -3.98 6.11
N PRO A 54 -11.13 -4.27 6.67
CA PRO A 54 -10.15 -5.13 6.00
C PRO A 54 -10.64 -6.58 5.96
N PRO A 55 -10.09 -7.40 5.03
CA PRO A 55 -10.29 -8.85 5.09
C PRO A 55 -9.56 -9.46 6.29
N THR A 56 -9.87 -10.70 6.61
CA THR A 56 -9.06 -11.52 7.51
C THR A 56 -7.74 -11.90 6.82
N PHE A 57 -6.64 -11.90 7.58
CA PHE A 57 -5.31 -12.29 7.09
C PHE A 57 -4.85 -13.59 7.76
N GLU A 58 -5.64 -14.68 7.62
CA GLU A 58 -5.49 -15.92 8.40
C GLU A 58 -4.10 -16.55 8.33
N ASN A 59 -3.48 -16.53 7.13
CA ASN A 59 -2.15 -17.14 6.90
C ASN A 59 -1.00 -16.12 6.97
N PHE A 60 -1.30 -14.93 7.49
CA PHE A 60 -0.33 -13.85 7.59
C PHE A 60 -0.40 -13.18 8.95
N ARG A 61 0.77 -12.78 9.45
CA ARG A 61 0.88 -11.90 10.61
C ARG A 61 0.94 -10.46 10.14
N ILE A 62 0.11 -9.59 10.71
CA ILE A 62 0.21 -8.15 10.48
C ILE A 62 1.44 -7.64 11.24
N VAL A 63 2.43 -7.12 10.52
CA VAL A 63 3.68 -6.58 11.07
C VAL A 63 3.77 -5.05 10.94
N GLY A 64 2.77 -4.42 10.33
CA GLY A 64 2.63 -2.97 10.25
C GLY A 64 1.28 -2.55 9.67
N GLY A 65 0.78 -1.40 10.09
CA GLY A 65 -0.53 -0.87 9.69
C GLY A 65 -1.64 -1.15 10.72
N PRO A 66 -2.89 -0.74 10.41
CA PRO A 66 -3.26 0.01 9.21
C PRO A 66 -2.63 1.41 9.16
N SER A 67 -2.17 1.82 7.99
CA SER A 67 -1.85 3.20 7.71
C SER A 67 -2.79 3.73 6.62
N GLN A 68 -3.31 4.95 6.81
CA GLN A 68 -4.19 5.61 5.86
C GLN A 68 -3.44 6.74 5.15
N SER A 69 -3.61 6.83 3.84
CA SER A 69 -3.09 7.91 3.01
C SER A 69 -4.20 8.46 2.14
N ILE A 70 -4.34 9.78 2.11
CA ILE A 70 -5.27 10.48 1.21
C ILE A 70 -4.45 11.30 0.24
N ARG A 71 -4.69 11.08 -1.05
CA ARG A 71 -4.08 11.86 -2.13
C ARG A 71 -5.18 12.58 -2.90
N ASN A 72 -5.00 13.88 -3.04
CA ASN A 72 -5.86 14.73 -3.85
C ASN A 72 -4.96 15.49 -4.82
N SER A 73 -5.16 15.31 -6.12
CA SER A 73 -4.36 15.99 -7.13
C SER A 73 -5.22 16.64 -8.18
N TRP A 74 -4.72 17.74 -8.73
CA TRP A 74 -5.36 18.50 -9.80
C TRP A 74 -4.36 18.71 -10.91
N ILE A 75 -4.54 17.99 -12.02
CA ILE A 75 -3.62 18.04 -13.17
C ILE A 75 -4.44 18.33 -14.42
N ASN A 76 -4.09 19.38 -15.15
CA ASN A 76 -4.76 19.79 -16.41
C ASN A 76 -6.30 19.89 -16.28
N GLY A 77 -6.80 20.47 -15.19
CA GLY A 77 -8.23 20.63 -14.94
C GLY A 77 -8.95 19.36 -14.50
N LYS A 78 -8.26 18.21 -14.43
CA LYS A 78 -8.82 16.95 -13.91
C LYS A 78 -8.43 16.75 -12.45
N ARG A 79 -9.44 16.57 -11.60
CA ARG A 79 -9.25 16.20 -10.20
C ARG A 79 -9.19 14.69 -10.10
N SER A 80 -8.18 14.17 -9.37
CA SER A 80 -8.13 12.78 -8.94
C SER A 80 -8.07 12.71 -7.42
N TYR A 81 -8.81 11.77 -6.85
CA TYR A 81 -8.85 11.49 -5.43
C TYR A 81 -8.50 10.01 -5.22
N SER A 82 -7.76 9.70 -4.17
CA SER A 82 -7.50 8.33 -3.75
C SER A 82 -7.30 8.29 -2.24
N LYS A 83 -8.07 7.41 -1.59
CA LYS A 83 -7.92 7.06 -0.16
C LYS A 83 -7.41 5.62 -0.10
N THR A 84 -6.26 5.40 0.53
CA THR A 84 -5.56 4.12 0.52
C THR A 84 -5.29 3.66 1.95
N TYR A 85 -5.64 2.42 2.25
CA TYR A 85 -5.33 1.73 3.50
C TYR A 85 -4.24 0.70 3.24
N SER A 86 -3.14 0.75 3.99
CA SER A 86 -1.96 -0.09 3.76
C SER A 86 -1.65 -0.95 4.98
N TYR A 87 -1.33 -2.22 4.72
CA TYR A 87 -0.88 -3.21 5.69
C TYR A 87 0.44 -3.82 5.24
N PHE A 88 1.31 -4.12 6.18
CA PHE A 88 2.48 -4.96 5.96
C PHE A 88 2.23 -6.32 6.58
N LEU A 89 2.33 -7.36 5.75
CA LEU A 89 2.07 -8.73 6.14
C LEU A 89 3.34 -9.58 6.04
N SER A 90 3.52 -10.47 7.01
CA SER A 90 4.55 -11.51 7.00
C SER A 90 3.86 -12.87 6.95
N PRO A 91 4.21 -13.76 6.02
CA PRO A 91 3.59 -15.07 5.91
C PRO A 91 3.94 -15.93 7.13
N ILE A 92 3.05 -16.85 7.49
CA ILE A 92 3.23 -17.82 8.57
C ILE A 92 3.75 -19.14 8.01
N GLU A 93 3.27 -19.54 6.84
CA GLU A 93 3.62 -20.80 6.20
C GLU A 93 3.73 -20.68 4.69
N LYS A 94 4.29 -21.72 4.03
CA LYS A 94 4.38 -21.80 2.56
C LYS A 94 3.08 -22.28 1.97
N GLY A 95 2.72 -21.73 0.82
CA GLY A 95 1.51 -22.13 0.11
C GLY A 95 1.01 -21.06 -0.86
N SER A 96 -0.14 -21.30 -1.42
CA SER A 96 -0.90 -20.32 -2.18
C SER A 96 -2.08 -19.88 -1.34
N PHE A 97 -2.14 -18.60 -1.00
CA PHE A 97 -3.15 -18.04 -0.11
C PHE A 97 -3.91 -16.93 -0.81
N GLU A 98 -5.19 -16.82 -0.48
CA GLU A 98 -6.03 -15.73 -0.97
C GLU A 98 -6.22 -14.69 0.14
N ILE A 99 -5.98 -13.43 -0.20
CA ILE A 99 -6.43 -12.30 0.60
C ILE A 99 -7.84 -11.96 0.13
N GLY A 100 -8.80 -12.10 1.02
CA GLY A 100 -10.21 -11.92 0.75
C GLY A 100 -10.59 -10.47 0.42
N GLN A 101 -11.89 -10.22 0.35
CA GLN A 101 -12.45 -8.92 0.01
C GLN A 101 -12.38 -7.97 1.20
N ALA A 102 -11.88 -6.76 0.96
CA ALA A 102 -12.13 -5.62 1.84
C ALA A 102 -13.46 -4.97 1.47
N SER A 103 -14.10 -4.28 2.42
CA SER A 103 -15.30 -3.48 2.15
C SER A 103 -15.11 -2.04 2.61
N ILE A 104 -15.80 -1.12 1.93
CA ILE A 104 -15.86 0.30 2.26
C ILE A 104 -17.25 0.85 1.91
N GLU A 105 -17.71 1.82 2.65
CA GLU A 105 -18.97 2.51 2.38
C GLU A 105 -18.68 3.83 1.65
N VAL A 106 -19.35 4.07 0.53
CA VAL A 106 -19.29 5.32 -0.24
C VAL A 106 -20.72 5.75 -0.55
N ASP A 107 -21.09 6.95 -0.14
CA ASP A 107 -22.43 7.52 -0.36
C ASP A 107 -23.58 6.61 0.13
N GLY A 108 -23.35 5.86 1.23
CA GLY A 108 -24.32 4.93 1.83
C GLY A 108 -24.38 3.55 1.15
N GLU A 109 -23.56 3.28 0.14
CA GLU A 109 -23.45 1.99 -0.52
C GLU A 109 -22.14 1.26 -0.17
N ILE A 110 -22.20 -0.06 -0.04
CA ILE A 110 -21.04 -0.90 0.31
C ILE A 110 -20.37 -1.42 -0.95
N TYR A 111 -19.11 -1.06 -1.12
CA TYR A 111 -18.24 -1.54 -2.19
C TYR A 111 -17.24 -2.56 -1.65
N LYS A 112 -16.92 -3.57 -2.45
CA LYS A 112 -15.96 -4.63 -2.09
C LYS A 112 -14.86 -4.75 -3.13
N THR A 113 -13.65 -5.05 -2.65
CA THR A 113 -12.55 -5.37 -3.57
C THR A 113 -12.68 -6.79 -4.13
N LEU A 114 -11.95 -7.07 -5.22
CA LEU A 114 -11.73 -8.45 -5.64
C LEU A 114 -10.67 -9.10 -4.74
N PRO A 115 -10.80 -10.41 -4.47
CA PRO A 115 -9.77 -11.16 -3.76
C PRO A 115 -8.49 -11.24 -4.60
N VAL A 116 -7.34 -11.38 -3.95
CA VAL A 116 -6.04 -11.48 -4.62
C VAL A 116 -5.23 -12.65 -4.06
N THR A 117 -4.52 -13.37 -4.94
CA THR A 117 -3.72 -14.53 -4.56
C THR A 117 -2.27 -14.13 -4.31
N ILE A 118 -1.68 -14.68 -3.25
CA ILE A 118 -0.26 -14.59 -2.91
C ILE A 118 0.35 -15.98 -2.84
N ILE A 119 1.51 -16.16 -3.48
CA ILE A 119 2.28 -17.40 -3.43
C ILE A 119 3.44 -17.20 -2.46
N VAL A 120 3.50 -18.02 -1.42
CA VAL A 120 4.57 -18.03 -0.43
C VAL A 120 5.48 -19.24 -0.69
N THR A 121 6.75 -18.96 -0.99
CA THR A 121 7.79 -19.97 -1.25
C THR A 121 8.65 -20.20 0.00
N SER A 122 9.68 -21.04 -0.13
CA SER A 122 10.72 -21.18 0.89
C SER A 122 11.37 -19.83 1.19
N ALA A 123 11.99 -19.71 2.37
CA ALA A 123 12.77 -18.51 2.70
C ALA A 123 13.80 -18.23 1.58
N VAL A 124 13.90 -16.95 1.23
CA VAL A 124 14.90 -16.49 0.26
C VAL A 124 16.24 -16.37 1.00
N ASP A 125 17.29 -16.95 0.43
CA ASP A 125 18.62 -16.80 0.98
C ASP A 125 19.05 -15.33 0.90
N LYS A 126 19.65 -14.84 1.99
CA LYS A 126 20.22 -13.50 1.96
C LYS A 126 21.40 -13.48 0.98
N PRO A 127 21.56 -12.38 0.22
CA PRO A 127 22.71 -12.25 -0.65
C PRO A 127 24.00 -12.43 0.14
N THR A 128 24.85 -13.36 -0.27
CA THR A 128 26.16 -13.62 0.35
C THR A 128 27.30 -12.99 -0.44
N ASN A 129 27.03 -12.57 -1.69
CA ASN A 129 28.02 -11.95 -2.55
C ASN A 129 28.31 -10.51 -2.08
N PRO A 130 29.54 -10.17 -1.69
CA PRO A 130 29.92 -8.82 -1.24
C PRO A 130 29.70 -7.71 -2.30
N ASN A 131 29.62 -8.09 -3.58
CA ASN A 131 29.38 -7.16 -4.69
C ASN A 131 27.86 -7.00 -5.04
N ASP A 132 26.97 -7.75 -4.39
CA ASP A 132 25.54 -7.61 -4.60
C ASP A 132 25.07 -6.31 -3.95
N PRO A 133 24.35 -5.42 -4.68
CA PRO A 133 23.84 -4.17 -4.12
C PRO A 133 22.97 -4.38 -2.86
N ASN A 134 22.21 -5.48 -2.79
CA ASN A 134 21.38 -5.79 -1.63
C ASN A 134 22.22 -6.21 -0.41
N TYR A 135 23.34 -6.97 -0.64
CA TYR A 135 24.31 -7.27 0.43
C TYR A 135 24.95 -6.00 0.98
N ILE A 136 25.35 -5.10 0.08
CA ILE A 136 25.94 -3.81 0.45
C ILE A 136 24.92 -2.97 1.25
N ALA A 137 23.68 -2.93 0.81
CA ALA A 137 22.63 -2.20 1.52
C ALA A 137 22.36 -2.78 2.93
N ASP A 138 22.26 -4.10 3.06
CA ASP A 138 22.02 -4.78 4.36
C ASP A 138 23.16 -4.52 5.36
N LYS A 139 24.39 -4.34 4.89
CA LYS A 139 25.59 -4.12 5.73
C LYS A 139 25.89 -2.65 6.00
N LYS A 140 25.55 -1.76 5.08
CA LYS A 140 26.01 -0.36 5.13
C LYS A 140 24.89 0.63 5.47
N ILE A 141 23.62 0.25 5.42
CA ILE A 141 22.49 1.12 5.76
C ILE A 141 21.95 0.74 7.12
N HIS A 142 21.97 1.68 8.06
CA HIS A 142 21.46 1.50 9.40
C HIS A 142 20.35 2.52 9.68
N LEU A 143 19.31 2.09 10.36
CA LEU A 143 18.30 2.98 10.91
C LEU A 143 18.67 3.28 12.37
N VAL A 144 18.90 4.53 12.68
CA VAL A 144 19.26 5.01 14.02
C VAL A 144 18.09 5.83 14.57
N ALA A 145 17.68 5.53 15.79
CA ALA A 145 16.72 6.34 16.53
C ALA A 145 17.48 7.23 17.51
N GLU A 146 17.35 8.55 17.36
CA GLU A 146 17.91 9.54 18.30
C GLU A 146 16.79 10.10 19.19
N LEU A 147 17.01 10.08 20.48
CA LEU A 147 16.12 10.67 21.47
C LEU A 147 16.61 12.05 21.85
N SER A 148 15.71 13.04 21.94
CA SER A 148 16.04 14.39 22.42
C SER A 148 16.53 14.42 23.87
N ASN A 149 16.01 13.50 24.70
CA ASN A 149 16.45 13.28 26.08
C ASN A 149 16.46 11.77 26.37
N LYS A 150 17.60 11.25 26.87
CA LYS A 150 17.76 9.82 27.22
C LYS A 150 17.30 9.49 28.62
N SER A 151 17.06 10.49 29.46
CA SER A 151 16.63 10.34 30.83
C SER A 151 15.52 11.34 31.17
N PRO A 152 14.33 11.19 30.54
CA PRO A 152 13.24 12.13 30.73
C PRO A 152 12.60 11.99 32.12
N PHE A 153 12.07 13.09 32.64
CA PHE A 153 11.21 13.06 33.81
C PHE A 153 9.83 12.48 33.47
N ILE A 154 9.11 12.07 34.50
CA ILE A 154 7.71 11.61 34.33
C ILE A 154 6.87 12.76 33.71
N ASN A 155 6.14 12.46 32.63
CA ASN A 155 5.34 13.40 31.82
C ASN A 155 6.16 14.42 31.00
N GLU A 156 7.47 14.25 30.87
CA GLU A 156 8.27 15.04 29.94
C GLU A 156 8.09 14.55 28.49
N ALA A 157 7.86 15.47 27.56
CA ALA A 157 7.76 15.15 26.15
C ALA A 157 9.14 14.85 25.55
N VAL A 158 9.30 13.70 24.91
CA VAL A 158 10.53 13.27 24.24
C VAL A 158 10.30 13.20 22.74
N SER A 159 11.16 13.86 21.96
CA SER A 159 11.17 13.70 20.50
C SER A 159 12.06 12.53 20.10
N VAL A 160 11.54 11.69 19.20
CA VAL A 160 12.29 10.59 18.59
C VAL A 160 12.53 10.91 17.12
N THR A 161 13.80 11.01 16.73
CA THR A 161 14.18 11.24 15.33
C THR A 161 14.77 9.98 14.75
N TYR A 162 14.20 9.47 13.67
CA TYR A 162 14.73 8.34 12.93
C TYR A 162 15.61 8.84 11.78
N LYS A 163 16.85 8.36 11.73
CA LYS A 163 17.82 8.69 10.67
C LYS A 163 18.26 7.43 9.96
N SER A 164 18.23 7.46 8.63
CA SER A 164 18.90 6.43 7.82
C SER A 164 20.36 6.86 7.63
N VAL A 165 21.29 6.04 8.09
CA VAL A 165 22.73 6.28 7.99
C VAL A 165 23.32 5.26 7.04
N SER A 166 24.05 5.76 6.02
CA SER A 166 24.81 4.92 5.08
C SER A 166 26.30 5.22 5.25
N TYR A 167 27.10 4.18 5.51
CA TYR A 167 28.54 4.29 5.55
C TYR A 167 29.13 4.01 4.17
N THR A 168 29.51 5.04 3.44
CA THR A 168 30.30 4.91 2.21
C THR A 168 31.76 5.15 2.53
N HIS A 169 32.61 4.11 2.48
CA HIS A 169 34.06 4.28 2.48
C HIS A 169 34.51 4.79 1.11
N LEU A 170 34.76 6.09 1.02
CA LEU A 170 35.55 6.66 -0.05
C LEU A 170 37.05 6.41 0.30
N THR A 171 37.59 5.30 -0.17
CA THR A 171 39.04 5.16 -0.23
C THR A 171 39.54 6.06 -1.36
N LEU A 172 40.09 7.22 -1.02
CA LEU A 172 40.86 8.02 -1.96
C LEU A 172 42.10 7.18 -2.37
N PRO A 173 42.39 7.03 -3.68
CA PRO A 173 43.63 6.40 -4.08
C PRO A 173 44.80 7.23 -3.55
N THR A 174 45.62 6.65 -2.67
CA THR A 174 46.88 7.22 -2.23
C THR A 174 47.82 7.14 -3.40
N THR A 175 48.04 8.22 -4.13
CA THR A 175 49.12 8.33 -5.10
C THR A 175 50.40 8.44 -4.29
N THR A 176 51.18 7.35 -4.24
CA THR A 176 52.55 7.36 -3.74
C THR A 176 53.41 8.02 -4.82
N ILE A 177 53.99 9.16 -4.52
CA ILE A 177 55.01 9.83 -5.31
C ILE A 177 56.36 9.20 -4.96
#